data_953792573d64df6ef336b6b46e097dd3
#
_entry.id   953792573d64df6ef336b6b46e097dd3
#
_cell.length_a   1.000
_cell.length_b   1.000
_cell.length_c   1.000
_cell.angle_alpha   90.00
_cell.angle_beta   90.00
_cell.angle_gamma   90.00
#
_symmetry.space_group_name_H-M   'P 1'
#
loop_
_entity.id
_entity.type
_entity.pdbx_description
1 polymer ?
#
loop_
_entity_poly.entity_id
_entity_poly.type
_entity_poly.pdbx_seq_one_letter_code
_entity_poly.pdbx_strand_id
1 'polypeptide(L)'
;MDRTTELLKVNKLNNSWEFCFKNFQDESKKYIVDKASIAINGISLTIANVSADSFSISVIPHTYENTNLKFINENDIVNIEFDYLARFSERSKN
;
A
#
# COMPACT_ATOMS: atom_id res chain seq x y z
N MET A 1 1.01 -11.11 9.40
CA MET A 1 1.66 -9.80 9.23
C MET A 1 3.12 -9.98 8.85
N ASP A 2 3.52 -9.43 7.73
CA ASP A 2 4.89 -9.59 7.25
C ASP A 2 5.81 -8.50 7.77
N ARG A 3 5.37 -7.25 7.68
CA ARG A 3 6.17 -6.11 8.06
C ARG A 3 5.28 -4.98 8.53
N THR A 4 5.91 -3.92 9.03
CA THR A 4 5.21 -2.68 9.35
C THR A 4 5.87 -1.54 8.60
N THR A 5 5.12 -0.47 8.36
CA THR A 5 5.69 0.76 7.84
C THR A 5 4.89 1.94 8.36
N GLU A 6 5.36 3.13 8.05
CA GLU A 6 4.77 4.37 8.54
C GLU A 6 3.98 5.07 7.45
N LEU A 7 2.79 5.55 7.80
CA LEU A 7 2.02 6.41 6.91
C LEU A 7 2.63 7.80 6.92
N LEU A 8 3.09 8.26 5.76
CA LEU A 8 3.75 9.55 5.64
C LEU A 8 2.78 10.68 5.36
N LYS A 9 1.75 10.41 4.54
CA LYS A 9 0.88 11.47 4.06
C LYS A 9 -0.44 10.89 3.57
N VAL A 10 -1.53 11.63 3.79
CA VAL A 10 -2.86 11.30 3.25
C VAL A 10 -3.34 12.49 2.46
N ASN A 11 -3.69 12.29 1.19
CA ASN A 11 -4.22 13.33 0.32
C ASN A 11 -5.61 12.95 -0.16
N LYS A 12 -6.55 13.88 -0.05
CA LYS A 12 -7.87 13.69 -0.63
C LYS A 12 -7.84 14.26 -2.05
N LEU A 13 -8.17 13.40 -3.01
CA LEU A 13 -8.27 13.77 -4.42
C LEU A 13 -9.73 13.85 -4.81
N ASN A 14 -10.03 14.17 -6.08
CA ASN A 14 -11.41 14.33 -6.51
C ASN A 14 -12.26 13.07 -6.32
N ASN A 15 -11.73 11.93 -6.75
CA ASN A 15 -12.48 10.68 -6.72
C ASN A 15 -11.78 9.58 -5.92
N SER A 16 -10.81 9.95 -5.09
CA SER A 16 -10.07 8.93 -4.34
C SER A 16 -9.31 9.58 -3.20
N TRP A 17 -8.74 8.70 -2.36
CA TRP A 17 -7.81 9.10 -1.32
C TRP A 17 -6.46 8.49 -1.67
N GLU A 18 -5.38 9.25 -1.47
CA GLU A 18 -4.04 8.74 -1.70
C GLU A 18 -3.32 8.61 -0.37
N PHE A 19 -2.85 7.41 -0.07
CA PHE A 19 -2.08 7.12 1.14
C PHE A 19 -0.64 6.86 0.74
N CYS A 20 0.28 7.66 1.24
CA CYS A 20 1.71 7.50 0.95
C CYS A 20 2.41 6.89 2.15
N PHE A 21 3.12 5.79 1.93
CA PHE A 21 3.81 5.05 2.98
C PHE A 21 5.31 5.04 2.72
N LYS A 22 6.06 4.90 3.79
CA LYS A 22 7.51 4.76 3.70
C LYS A 22 7.86 3.43 3.04
N ASN A 23 8.72 3.48 2.01
CA ASN A 23 9.14 2.27 1.31
C ASN A 23 10.23 1.55 2.12
N PHE A 24 10.32 0.25 1.89
CA PHE A 24 11.35 -0.56 2.54
C PHE A 24 12.69 -0.35 1.85
N GLN A 25 13.78 -0.50 2.61
CA GLN A 25 15.13 -0.33 2.07
C GLN A 25 15.93 -1.63 2.15
N ASP A 26 15.23 -2.74 2.33
CA ASP A 26 15.83 -4.09 2.42
C ASP A 26 15.18 -5.01 1.37
N GLU A 27 15.26 -6.31 1.57
CA GLU A 27 14.71 -7.28 0.63
C GLU A 27 13.22 -7.13 0.37
N SER A 28 12.48 -6.58 1.32
CA SER A 28 11.03 -6.41 1.16
C SER A 28 10.69 -5.42 0.06
N LYS A 29 11.61 -4.55 -0.30
CA LYS A 29 11.39 -3.55 -1.36
C LYS A 29 11.00 -4.21 -2.69
N LYS A 30 11.47 -5.41 -2.96
CA LYS A 30 11.17 -6.11 -4.21
C LYS A 30 9.68 -6.44 -4.39
N TYR A 31 8.91 -6.44 -3.29
CA TYR A 31 7.47 -6.69 -3.35
C TYR A 31 6.67 -5.41 -3.58
N ILE A 32 7.30 -4.25 -3.43
CA ILE A 32 6.64 -2.96 -3.60
C ILE A 32 6.85 -2.49 -5.03
N VAL A 33 5.95 -2.94 -5.89
CA VAL A 33 6.02 -2.62 -7.32
C VAL A 33 4.66 -2.07 -7.77
N ASP A 34 4.68 -1.27 -8.83
CA ASP A 34 3.48 -0.65 -9.38
C ASP A 34 2.44 -1.72 -9.73
N LYS A 35 1.21 -1.47 -9.33
CA LYS A 35 0.06 -2.35 -9.59
C LYS A 35 0.06 -3.66 -8.82
N ALA A 36 1.02 -3.89 -7.96
CA ALA A 36 0.99 -5.07 -7.10
C ALA A 36 -0.06 -4.90 -6.01
N SER A 37 -0.57 -6.04 -5.53
CA SER A 37 -1.50 -6.05 -4.40
C SER A 37 -0.74 -6.05 -3.09
N ILE A 38 -1.32 -5.41 -2.09
CA ILE A 38 -0.74 -5.33 -0.77
C ILE A 38 -1.89 -5.23 0.23
N ALA A 39 -1.74 -5.84 1.41
CA ALA A 39 -2.73 -5.68 2.46
C ALA A 39 -2.20 -4.74 3.52
N ILE A 40 -2.97 -3.72 3.86
CA ILE A 40 -2.61 -2.74 4.87
C ILE A 40 -3.64 -2.84 5.98
N ASN A 41 -3.18 -3.21 7.18
CA ASN A 41 -4.05 -3.48 8.32
C ASN A 41 -5.19 -4.43 7.96
N GLY A 42 -4.88 -5.42 7.12
CA GLY A 42 -5.85 -6.43 6.71
C GLY A 42 -6.71 -6.08 5.51
N ILE A 43 -6.52 -4.90 4.93
CA ILE A 43 -7.32 -4.45 3.78
C ILE A 43 -6.50 -4.56 2.52
N SER A 44 -6.99 -5.36 1.56
CA SER A 44 -6.29 -5.58 0.30
C SER A 44 -6.44 -4.38 -0.62
N LEU A 45 -5.33 -3.86 -1.09
CA LEU A 45 -5.27 -2.65 -1.91
C LEU A 45 -4.26 -2.81 -3.03
N THR A 46 -4.27 -1.88 -3.97
CA THR A 46 -3.36 -1.90 -5.11
C THR A 46 -2.39 -0.73 -5.03
N ILE A 47 -1.12 -1.01 -5.24
CA ILE A 47 -0.08 0.02 -5.22
C ILE A 47 -0.20 0.85 -6.50
N ALA A 48 -0.32 2.17 -6.35
CA ALA A 48 -0.51 3.08 -7.47
C ALA A 48 0.79 3.68 -7.98
N ASN A 49 1.71 4.04 -7.09
CA ASN A 49 2.98 4.65 -7.45
C ASN A 49 4.07 4.17 -6.52
N VAL A 50 5.29 4.06 -7.05
CA VAL A 50 6.44 3.60 -6.28
C VAL A 50 7.61 4.54 -6.54
N SER A 51 8.30 4.93 -5.49
CA SER A 51 9.56 5.66 -5.57
C SER A 51 10.58 4.99 -4.66
N ALA A 52 11.81 5.50 -4.67
CA ALA A 52 12.87 4.91 -3.84
C ALA A 52 12.51 4.94 -2.35
N ASP A 53 11.89 6.02 -1.90
CA ASP A 53 11.66 6.25 -0.48
C ASP A 53 10.22 6.07 -0.03
N SER A 54 9.27 5.95 -0.97
CA SER A 54 7.86 5.85 -0.62
C SER A 54 7.09 5.08 -1.68
N PHE A 55 5.88 4.67 -1.31
CA PHE A 55 4.92 4.14 -2.27
C PHE A 55 3.55 4.66 -1.89
N SER A 56 2.64 4.71 -2.86
CA SER A 56 1.30 5.21 -2.60
C SER A 56 0.23 4.23 -3.03
N ILE A 57 -0.89 4.31 -2.32
CA ILE A 57 -2.08 3.50 -2.55
C ILE A 57 -3.21 4.45 -2.91
N SER A 58 -3.97 4.13 -3.95
CA SER A 58 -5.17 4.88 -4.28
C SER A 58 -6.37 4.15 -3.70
N VAL A 59 -7.18 4.85 -2.91
CA VAL A 59 -8.32 4.27 -2.21
C VAL A 59 -9.58 5.00 -2.66
N ILE A 60 -10.54 4.23 -3.21
CA ILE A 60 -11.81 4.81 -3.64
C ILE A 60 -12.64 5.20 -2.40
N PRO A 61 -13.55 6.18 -2.53
CA PRO A 61 -14.33 6.66 -1.37
C PRO A 61 -15.10 5.55 -0.65
N HIS A 62 -15.69 4.62 -1.38
CA HIS A 62 -16.43 3.52 -0.77
C HIS A 62 -15.54 2.71 0.18
N THR A 63 -14.34 2.34 -0.27
CA THR A 63 -13.39 1.59 0.56
C THR A 63 -12.93 2.42 1.74
N TYR A 64 -12.65 3.69 1.52
CA TYR A 64 -12.21 4.59 2.59
C TYR A 64 -13.25 4.67 3.71
N GLU A 65 -14.54 4.83 3.34
CA GLU A 65 -15.61 5.02 4.31
C GLU A 65 -16.00 3.73 5.04
N ASN A 66 -15.83 2.59 4.39
CA ASN A 66 -16.32 1.31 4.91
C ASN A 66 -15.24 0.43 5.53
N THR A 67 -14.04 0.96 5.73
CA THR A 67 -12.93 0.22 6.34
C THR A 67 -12.32 1.04 7.45
N ASN A 68 -11.31 0.48 8.12
CA ASN A 68 -10.59 1.19 9.17
C ASN A 68 -9.55 2.18 8.63
N LEU A 69 -9.43 2.31 7.31
CA LEU A 69 -8.43 3.21 6.71
C LEU A 69 -8.65 4.66 7.11
N LYS A 70 -9.91 5.08 7.27
CA LYS A 70 -10.21 6.46 7.65
C LYS A 70 -9.72 6.84 9.04
N PHE A 71 -9.39 5.85 9.86
CA PHE A 71 -8.89 6.09 11.22
C PHE A 71 -7.38 6.15 11.29
N ILE A 72 -6.69 5.89 10.20
CA ILE A 72 -5.22 5.92 10.17
C ILE A 72 -4.76 7.36 9.97
N ASN A 73 -3.89 7.84 10.83
CA ASN A 73 -3.37 9.20 10.77
C ASN A 73 -1.93 9.22 10.29
N GLU A 74 -1.49 10.37 9.79
CA GLU A 74 -0.09 10.54 9.41
C GLU A 74 0.80 10.23 10.60
N ASN A 75 1.90 9.54 10.30
CA ASN A 75 2.88 9.03 11.26
C ASN A 75 2.46 7.77 12.01
N ASP A 76 1.24 7.27 11.77
CA ASP A 76 0.85 5.98 12.35
C ASP A 76 1.62 4.84 11.68
N ILE A 77 1.85 3.79 12.45
CA ILE A 77 2.48 2.57 11.95
C ILE A 77 1.37 1.61 11.55
N VAL A 78 1.51 1.04 10.38
CA VAL A 78 0.52 0.09 9.83
C VAL A 78 1.15 -1.26 9.56
N ASN A 79 0.33 -2.30 9.60
CA ASN A 79 0.74 -3.66 9.29
C ASN A 79 0.65 -3.89 7.78
N ILE A 80 1.68 -4.51 7.22
CA ILE A 80 1.79 -4.76 5.78
C ILE A 80 1.89 -6.26 5.55
N GLU A 81 1.11 -6.76 4.57
CA GLU A 81 1.25 -8.12 4.07
C GLU A 81 1.44 -8.05 2.57
N PHE A 82 2.48 -8.70 2.07
CA PHE A 82 2.78 -8.70 0.66
C PHE A 82 1.99 -9.78 -0.07
N ASP A 83 1.64 -9.52 -1.32
CA ASP A 83 0.99 -10.52 -2.16
C ASP A 83 2.06 -11.27 -2.97
N TYR A 84 2.56 -12.33 -2.39
CA TYR A 84 3.60 -13.14 -3.04
C TYR A 84 3.07 -13.83 -4.29
N LEU A 85 1.80 -14.22 -4.28
CA LEU A 85 1.21 -14.91 -5.43
C LEU A 85 1.08 -14.01 -6.64
N ALA A 86 0.64 -12.78 -6.43
CA ALA A 86 0.51 -11.83 -7.54
C ALA A 86 1.86 -11.59 -8.21
N ARG A 87 2.90 -11.41 -7.41
CA ARG A 87 4.25 -11.22 -7.92
C ARG A 87 4.72 -12.44 -8.71
N PHE A 88 4.45 -13.62 -8.18
CA PHE A 88 4.82 -14.86 -8.82
C PHE A 88 4.09 -15.04 -10.15
N SER A 89 2.80 -14.78 -10.17
CA SER A 89 1.99 -14.85 -11.40
C SER A 89 2.48 -13.89 -12.47
N GLU A 90 2.84 -12.70 -12.09
CA GLU A 90 3.37 -11.71 -13.02
C GLU A 90 4.66 -12.20 -13.66
N ARG A 91 5.53 -12.80 -12.88
CA ARG A 91 6.78 -13.35 -13.39
C ARG A 91 6.54 -14.50 -14.36
N SER A 92 5.53 -15.31 -14.12
CA SER A 92 5.25 -16.46 -14.96
C SER A 92 4.64 -16.08 -16.30
N LYS A 93 4.13 -14.87 -16.44
CA LYS A 93 3.62 -14.38 -17.72
C LYS A 93 4.74 -14.06 -18.70
N ASN A 94 5.91 -13.89 -18.19
CA ASN A 94 7.06 -13.54 -19.00
C ASN A 94 7.92 -14.75 -19.27
#